data_033517122eebe6bc08b1ffcbe6c99d41
#
_entry.id   033517122eebe6bc08b1ffcbe6c99d41
#
_cell.length_a   1.000
_cell.length_b   1.000
_cell.length_c   1.000
_cell.angle_alpha   90.00
_cell.angle_beta   90.00
_cell.angle_gamma   90.00
#
_symmetry.space_group_name_H-M   'P 1'
#
loop_
_entity.id
_entity.type
_entity.pdbx_description
1 polymer ?
#
loop_
_entity_poly.entity_id
_entity_poly.type
_entity_poly.pdbx_seq_one_letter_code
_entity_poly.pdbx_strand_id
1 'polypeptide(L)'
;IIVTNGKGQVLWGKRVKGRDSWQFPQGGINADETAEEAMFRELQEEIGLLPEHVSVLGVTNGWLRYRLPSKYIRKHETPICIGQKQKWFLLRLDAPDDAVRLDRDETPEFKDWQWVSYWYPISSVVDFKQQVYRSALSELSPLMLPSSGGKRKSNARRRRRKR
;
A
#
# COMPACT_ATOMS: atom_id res chain seq x y z
N ILE A 1 -1.66 1.95 1.95
CA ILE A 1 -1.75 0.57 1.41
C ILE A 1 -1.43 0.62 -0.07
N ILE A 2 -0.47 -0.16 -0.53
CA ILE A 2 -0.12 -0.31 -1.95
C ILE A 2 -0.55 -1.71 -2.38
N VAL A 3 -1.48 -1.81 -3.32
CA VAL A 3 -1.92 -3.09 -3.89
C VAL A 3 -1.35 -3.22 -5.30
N THR A 4 -0.58 -4.28 -5.56
CA THR A 4 -0.03 -4.59 -6.89
C THR A 4 -0.75 -5.76 -7.54
N ASN A 5 -0.81 -5.76 -8.88
CA ASN A 5 -1.32 -6.89 -9.66
C ASN A 5 -0.22 -7.90 -10.09
N GLY A 6 1.00 -7.74 -9.60
CA GLY A 6 2.13 -8.58 -10.02
C GLY A 6 2.68 -8.33 -11.42
N LYS A 7 2.15 -7.35 -12.15
CA LYS A 7 2.59 -6.94 -13.50
C LYS A 7 3.32 -5.59 -13.49
N GLY A 8 3.82 -5.17 -12.33
CA GLY A 8 4.48 -3.87 -12.17
C GLY A 8 3.52 -2.69 -12.03
N GLN A 9 2.24 -2.93 -11.84
CA GLN A 9 1.21 -1.90 -11.66
C GLN A 9 0.68 -1.90 -10.23
N VAL A 10 0.20 -0.75 -9.80
CA VAL A 10 -0.42 -0.53 -8.49
C VAL A 10 -1.81 0.08 -8.63
N LEU A 11 -2.69 -0.26 -7.69
CA LEU A 11 -4.04 0.27 -7.61
C LEU A 11 -3.99 1.75 -7.20
N TRP A 12 -4.64 2.61 -7.99
CA TRP A 12 -4.69 4.04 -7.78
C TRP A 12 -6.13 4.50 -7.69
N GLY A 13 -6.53 5.02 -6.53
CA GLY A 13 -7.92 5.34 -6.23
C GLY A 13 -8.25 6.81 -6.45
N LYS A 14 -9.38 7.09 -7.13
CA LYS A 14 -9.96 8.43 -7.30
C LYS A 14 -10.89 8.72 -6.15
N ARG A 15 -10.57 9.72 -5.35
CA ARG A 15 -11.37 10.09 -4.18
C ARG A 15 -12.72 10.68 -4.58
N VAL A 16 -13.72 10.43 -3.75
CA VAL A 16 -15.03 11.10 -3.83
C VAL A 16 -14.88 12.59 -3.53
N LYS A 17 -14.09 12.91 -2.49
CA LYS A 17 -13.84 14.30 -2.06
C LYS A 17 -12.59 14.86 -2.74
N GLY A 18 -12.66 16.14 -3.09
CA GLY A 18 -11.59 16.83 -3.79
C GLY A 18 -11.72 16.77 -5.30
N ARG A 19 -11.23 17.82 -5.98
CA ARG A 19 -11.24 17.91 -7.45
C ARG A 19 -10.07 17.10 -7.99
N ASP A 20 -10.38 16.03 -8.74
CA ASP A 20 -9.40 15.11 -9.33
C ASP A 20 -8.29 14.62 -8.36
N SER A 21 -8.70 14.35 -7.12
CA SER A 21 -7.78 13.87 -6.09
C SER A 21 -7.64 12.34 -6.16
N TRP A 22 -6.41 11.89 -6.35
CA TRP A 22 -6.05 10.49 -6.40
C TRP A 22 -5.08 10.13 -5.28
N GLN A 23 -5.23 8.95 -4.69
CA GLN A 23 -4.32 8.47 -3.66
C GLN A 23 -4.35 6.95 -3.51
N PHE A 24 -3.41 6.41 -2.77
CA PHE A 24 -3.50 5.05 -2.24
C PHE A 24 -4.54 4.95 -1.11
N PRO A 25 -5.19 3.78 -0.93
CA PRO A 25 -5.99 3.52 0.27
C PRO A 25 -5.18 3.76 1.53
N GLN A 26 -5.79 4.39 2.51
CA GLN A 26 -5.17 4.68 3.81
C GLN A 26 -6.22 4.92 4.88
N GLY A 27 -5.85 4.70 6.14
CA GLY A 27 -6.70 5.05 7.26
C GLY A 27 -5.95 5.16 8.58
N GLY A 28 -6.66 5.51 9.62
CA GLY A 28 -6.13 5.64 10.96
C GLY A 28 -5.97 4.30 11.66
N ILE A 29 -5.03 4.23 12.60
CA ILE A 29 -4.86 3.08 13.50
C ILE A 29 -5.61 3.39 14.78
N ASN A 30 -6.55 2.53 15.16
CA ASN A 30 -7.29 2.64 16.42
C ASN A 30 -6.40 2.24 17.60
N ALA A 31 -6.79 2.66 18.82
CA ALA A 31 -5.98 2.43 20.02
C ALA A 31 -5.71 0.95 20.31
N ASP A 32 -6.66 0.07 19.97
CA ASP A 32 -6.62 -1.35 20.30
C ASP A 32 -6.22 -2.25 19.12
N GLU A 33 -5.69 -1.66 18.02
CA GLU A 33 -5.29 -2.44 16.86
C GLU A 33 -3.81 -2.22 16.49
N THR A 34 -3.20 -3.24 15.91
CA THR A 34 -1.89 -3.15 15.29
C THR A 34 -1.97 -2.44 13.93
N ALA A 35 -0.84 -1.99 13.40
CA ALA A 35 -0.78 -1.41 12.06
C ALA A 35 -1.28 -2.38 10.97
N GLU A 36 -1.02 -3.68 11.11
CA GLU A 36 -1.48 -4.70 10.16
C GLU A 36 -3.00 -4.93 10.24
N GLU A 37 -3.55 -4.99 11.44
CA GLU A 37 -5.01 -5.07 11.64
C GLU A 37 -5.71 -3.85 11.07
N ALA A 38 -5.20 -2.65 11.32
CA ALA A 38 -5.70 -1.41 10.72
C ALA A 38 -5.64 -1.47 9.19
N MET A 39 -4.53 -1.96 8.64
CA MET A 39 -4.36 -2.11 7.19
C MET A 39 -5.44 -3.00 6.58
N PHE A 40 -5.73 -4.16 7.17
CA PHE A 40 -6.77 -5.06 6.67
C PHE A 40 -8.17 -4.49 6.82
N ARG A 41 -8.46 -3.79 7.93
CA ARG A 41 -9.74 -3.11 8.13
C ARG A 41 -9.96 -2.03 7.07
N GLU A 42 -8.99 -1.14 6.87
CA GLU A 42 -9.08 -0.06 5.88
C GLU A 42 -9.12 -0.60 4.44
N LEU A 43 -8.40 -1.70 4.16
CA LEU A 43 -8.45 -2.38 2.87
C LEU A 43 -9.88 -2.83 2.53
N GLN A 44 -10.58 -3.40 3.51
CA GLN A 44 -11.96 -3.83 3.36
C GLN A 44 -12.93 -2.66 3.26
N GLU A 45 -12.79 -1.65 4.12
CA GLU A 45 -13.68 -0.48 4.17
C GLU A 45 -13.59 0.33 2.87
N GLU A 46 -12.39 0.63 2.40
CA GLU A 46 -12.18 1.55 1.27
C GLU A 46 -12.26 0.89 -0.11
N ILE A 47 -11.80 -0.35 -0.27
CA ILE A 47 -11.76 -1.03 -1.57
C ILE A 47 -12.33 -2.46 -1.58
N GLY A 48 -12.93 -2.89 -0.49
CA GLY A 48 -13.70 -4.15 -0.40
C GLY A 48 -12.88 -5.43 -0.43
N LEU A 49 -11.56 -5.34 -0.38
CA LEU A 49 -10.69 -6.52 -0.38
C LEU A 49 -10.59 -7.13 1.02
N LEU A 50 -10.69 -8.45 1.09
CA LEU A 50 -10.55 -9.24 2.30
C LEU A 50 -9.13 -9.83 2.39
N PRO A 51 -8.68 -10.29 3.58
CA PRO A 51 -7.36 -10.91 3.74
C PRO A 51 -7.07 -12.05 2.77
N GLU A 52 -8.08 -12.88 2.44
CA GLU A 52 -7.96 -13.98 1.49
C GLU A 52 -7.76 -13.55 0.03
N HIS A 53 -8.02 -12.29 -0.30
CA HIS A 53 -7.84 -11.73 -1.65
C HIS A 53 -6.42 -11.24 -1.90
N VAL A 54 -5.57 -11.15 -0.87
CA VAL A 54 -4.26 -10.52 -0.98
C VAL A 54 -3.16 -11.32 -0.27
N SER A 55 -1.92 -11.11 -0.70
CA SER A 55 -0.71 -11.54 0.01
C SER A 55 0.09 -10.31 0.41
N VAL A 56 0.50 -10.24 1.67
CA VAL A 56 1.40 -9.17 2.16
C VAL A 56 2.82 -9.47 1.67
N LEU A 57 3.36 -8.60 0.82
CA LEU A 57 4.72 -8.71 0.30
C LEU A 57 5.74 -8.06 1.23
N GLY A 58 5.35 -7.01 1.93
CA GLY A 58 6.20 -6.35 2.90
C GLY A 58 5.59 -5.10 3.50
N VAL A 59 6.34 -4.54 4.44
CA VAL A 59 5.98 -3.33 5.19
C VAL A 59 7.24 -2.48 5.37
N THR A 60 7.09 -1.16 5.42
CA THR A 60 8.21 -0.26 5.71
C THR A 60 8.80 -0.53 7.10
N ASN A 61 10.13 -0.47 7.24
CA ASN A 61 10.80 -0.72 8.50
C ASN A 61 10.43 0.30 9.57
N GLY A 62 10.36 1.57 9.18
CA GLY A 62 10.06 2.67 10.09
C GLY A 62 8.72 3.35 9.79
N TRP A 63 8.42 4.37 10.59
CA TRP A 63 7.32 5.27 10.37
C TRP A 63 7.76 6.41 9.45
N LEU A 64 7.06 6.58 8.32
CA LEU A 64 7.27 7.69 7.39
C LEU A 64 6.34 8.84 7.75
N ARG A 65 6.80 10.07 7.54
CA ARG A 65 6.09 11.27 8.00
C ARG A 65 5.96 12.30 6.88
N TYR A 66 4.84 13.02 6.90
CA TYR A 66 4.70 14.26 6.16
C TYR A 66 4.01 15.33 7.01
N ARG A 67 4.24 16.60 6.68
CA ARG A 67 3.57 17.74 7.30
C ARG A 67 2.51 18.31 6.37
N LEU A 68 1.41 18.74 6.97
CA LEU A 68 0.39 19.49 6.25
C LEU A 68 0.89 20.93 6.04
N PRO A 69 0.71 21.51 4.83
CA PRO A 69 0.83 22.94 4.64
C PRO A 69 -0.11 23.68 5.57
N SER A 70 0.31 24.87 6.05
CA SER A 70 -0.43 25.65 7.05
C SER A 70 -1.89 25.92 6.69
N LYS A 71 -2.20 26.04 5.39
CA LYS A 71 -3.58 26.25 4.89
C LYS A 71 -4.50 25.06 5.10
N TYR A 72 -3.97 23.84 5.33
CA TYR A 72 -4.74 22.62 5.59
C TYR A 72 -4.79 22.25 7.07
N ILE A 73 -4.08 23.00 7.94
CA ILE A 73 -4.12 22.77 9.38
C ILE A 73 -5.41 23.37 9.94
N ARG A 74 -6.26 22.50 10.48
CA ARG A 74 -7.51 22.91 11.14
C ARG A 74 -7.22 23.30 12.58
N LYS A 75 -7.03 24.60 12.81
CA LYS A 75 -6.64 25.16 14.11
C LYS A 75 -7.74 25.04 15.19
N HIS A 76 -8.96 24.69 14.78
CA HIS A 76 -10.11 24.57 15.68
C HIS A 76 -10.34 23.12 16.18
N GLU A 77 -9.58 22.15 15.65
CA GLU A 77 -9.66 20.77 16.09
C GLU A 77 -8.71 20.51 17.26
N THR A 78 -9.12 19.64 18.18
CA THR A 78 -8.29 19.22 19.31
C THR A 78 -8.21 17.69 19.34
N PRO A 79 -6.99 17.12 19.22
CA PRO A 79 -5.71 17.76 19.02
C PRO A 79 -5.52 18.34 17.59
N ILE A 80 -4.69 19.36 17.45
CA ILE A 80 -4.37 19.95 16.14
C ILE A 80 -3.54 18.96 15.34
N CYS A 81 -4.04 18.53 14.19
CA CYS A 81 -3.30 17.68 13.26
C CYS A 81 -2.37 18.53 12.38
N ILE A 82 -1.06 18.38 12.55
CA ILE A 82 -0.03 19.08 11.77
C ILE A 82 0.60 18.22 10.66
N GLY A 83 0.23 16.95 10.60
CA GLY A 83 0.77 15.97 9.66
C GLY A 83 0.41 14.56 10.09
N GLN A 84 1.02 13.59 9.43
CA GLN A 84 0.81 12.17 9.74
C GLN A 84 2.14 11.43 9.80
N LYS A 85 2.19 10.39 10.63
CA LYS A 85 3.17 9.31 10.55
C LYS A 85 2.47 8.07 10.04
N GLN A 86 3.10 7.35 9.12
CA GLN A 86 2.49 6.26 8.38
C GLN A 86 3.37 5.01 8.38
N LYS A 87 2.74 3.84 8.51
CA LYS A 87 3.28 2.54 8.10
C LYS A 87 2.74 2.21 6.71
N TRP A 88 3.60 1.76 5.83
CA TRP A 88 3.23 1.42 4.46
C TRP A 88 3.33 -0.08 4.23
N PHE A 89 2.30 -0.65 3.64
CA PHE A 89 2.22 -2.06 3.30
C PHE A 89 2.14 -2.24 1.79
N LEU A 90 2.90 -3.19 1.27
CA LEU A 90 2.82 -3.65 -0.11
C LEU A 90 2.11 -4.99 -0.15
N LEU A 91 0.99 -5.05 -0.84
CA LEU A 91 0.16 -6.24 -0.99
C LEU A 91 0.10 -6.65 -2.47
N ARG A 92 0.02 -7.95 -2.74
CA ARG A 92 -0.32 -8.46 -4.07
C ARG A 92 -1.77 -8.88 -4.09
N LEU A 93 -2.51 -8.46 -5.11
CA LEU A 93 -3.86 -8.96 -5.38
C LEU A 93 -3.76 -10.39 -5.94
N ASP A 94 -4.35 -11.35 -5.24
CA ASP A 94 -4.41 -12.77 -5.62
C ASP A 94 -5.81 -13.16 -6.12
N ALA A 95 -6.72 -12.19 -6.22
CA ALA A 95 -8.08 -12.34 -6.72
C ALA A 95 -8.26 -11.58 -8.06
N PRO A 96 -9.32 -11.87 -8.83
CA PRO A 96 -9.67 -11.06 -9.99
C PRO A 96 -9.97 -9.59 -9.64
N ASP A 97 -9.82 -8.69 -10.60
CA ASP A 97 -10.02 -7.25 -10.42
C ASP A 97 -11.42 -6.87 -9.91
N ASP A 98 -12.44 -7.68 -10.22
CA ASP A 98 -13.81 -7.49 -9.74
C ASP A 98 -14.01 -7.77 -8.23
N ALA A 99 -12.98 -8.30 -7.56
CA ALA A 99 -12.94 -8.36 -6.09
C ALA A 99 -12.81 -6.96 -5.46
N VAL A 100 -12.29 -5.98 -6.19
CA VAL A 100 -12.24 -4.58 -5.74
C VAL A 100 -13.64 -3.98 -5.79
N ARG A 101 -14.14 -3.57 -4.63
CA ARG A 101 -15.49 -3.03 -4.47
C ARG A 101 -15.44 -1.71 -3.69
N LEU A 102 -15.87 -0.63 -4.32
CA LEU A 102 -15.89 0.72 -3.74
C LEU A 102 -17.22 1.07 -3.05
N ASP A 103 -18.21 0.19 -3.16
CA ASP A 103 -19.60 0.38 -2.72
C ASP A 103 -19.93 -0.35 -1.40
N ARG A 104 -18.92 -0.73 -0.64
CA ARG A 104 -19.10 -1.49 0.61
C ARG A 104 -19.42 -0.60 1.82
N ASP A 105 -19.04 0.66 1.78
CA ASP A 105 -19.29 1.63 2.84
C ASP A 105 -20.44 2.57 2.41
N GLU A 106 -21.23 3.04 3.39
CA GLU A 106 -22.26 4.06 3.18
C GLU A 106 -21.66 5.42 2.74
N THR A 107 -20.41 5.67 3.13
CA THR A 107 -19.65 6.87 2.79
C THR A 107 -18.33 6.51 2.11
N PRO A 108 -18.37 6.08 0.83
CA PRO A 108 -17.17 5.58 0.16
C PRO A 108 -16.08 6.66 0.04
N GLU A 109 -14.83 6.28 0.30
CA GLU A 109 -13.68 7.17 0.11
C GLU A 109 -13.36 7.36 -1.37
N PHE A 110 -13.51 6.31 -2.17
CA PHE A 110 -13.20 6.30 -3.60
C PHE A 110 -14.46 6.14 -4.45
N LYS A 111 -14.49 6.82 -5.60
CA LYS A 111 -15.53 6.70 -6.62
C LYS A 111 -15.09 5.96 -7.88
N ASP A 112 -13.78 5.76 -8.03
CA ASP A 112 -13.18 5.07 -9.17
C ASP A 112 -11.77 4.61 -8.81
N TRP A 113 -11.20 3.69 -9.59
CA TRP A 113 -9.84 3.23 -9.43
C TRP A 113 -9.28 2.71 -10.76
N GLN A 114 -7.95 2.65 -10.86
CA GLN A 114 -7.27 2.11 -12.04
C GLN A 114 -5.91 1.51 -11.66
N TRP A 115 -5.39 0.64 -12.52
CA TRP A 115 -4.00 0.23 -12.47
C TRP A 115 -3.12 1.29 -13.11
N VAL A 116 -2.06 1.68 -12.41
CA VAL A 116 -1.04 2.61 -12.92
C VAL A 116 0.35 2.01 -12.74
N SER A 117 1.34 2.51 -13.48
CA SER A 117 2.74 2.12 -13.27
C SER A 117 3.17 2.40 -11.85
N TYR A 118 4.03 1.55 -11.31
CA TYR A 118 4.47 1.60 -9.89
C TYR A 118 4.91 2.99 -9.40
N TRP A 119 5.63 3.74 -10.25
CA TRP A 119 6.18 5.05 -9.89
C TRP A 119 5.24 6.23 -10.19
N TYR A 120 4.19 6.00 -10.98
CA TYR A 120 3.25 7.06 -11.38
C TYR A 120 2.64 7.83 -10.19
N PRO A 121 2.27 7.19 -9.07
CA PRO A 121 1.69 7.88 -7.91
C PRO A 121 2.52 9.03 -7.35
N ILE A 122 3.86 8.97 -7.45
CA ILE A 122 4.74 10.02 -6.92
C ILE A 122 4.48 11.37 -7.58
N SER A 123 4.27 11.39 -8.90
CA SER A 123 4.01 12.62 -9.65
C SER A 123 2.54 13.04 -9.66
N SER A 124 1.65 12.13 -9.34
CA SER A 124 0.19 12.34 -9.40
C SER A 124 -0.45 12.70 -8.07
N VAL A 125 0.18 12.34 -6.96
CA VAL A 125 -0.33 12.69 -5.63
C VAL A 125 -0.12 14.18 -5.33
N VAL A 126 -0.92 14.73 -4.43
CA VAL A 126 -0.77 16.11 -3.96
C VAL A 126 0.65 16.40 -3.45
N ASP A 127 1.19 17.57 -3.75
CA ASP A 127 2.60 17.91 -3.59
C ASP A 127 3.18 17.61 -2.22
N PHE A 128 2.49 17.94 -1.14
CA PHE A 128 3.00 17.71 0.21
C PHE A 128 3.11 16.24 0.62
N LYS A 129 2.53 15.30 -0.16
CA LYS A 129 2.67 13.85 0.04
C LYS A 129 3.73 13.23 -0.87
N GLN A 130 4.25 13.93 -1.86
CA GLN A 130 5.18 13.34 -2.84
C GLN A 130 6.42 12.72 -2.20
N GLN A 131 7.00 13.39 -1.19
CA GLN A 131 8.21 12.89 -0.53
C GLN A 131 7.96 11.59 0.24
N VAL A 132 6.87 11.49 0.99
CA VAL A 132 6.53 10.26 1.73
C VAL A 132 6.20 9.12 0.77
N TYR A 133 5.54 9.40 -0.34
CA TYR A 133 5.26 8.42 -1.41
C TYR A 133 6.57 7.93 -2.03
N ARG A 134 7.50 8.84 -2.35
CA ARG A 134 8.82 8.48 -2.88
C ARG A 134 9.59 7.57 -1.93
N SER A 135 9.61 7.90 -0.65
CA SER A 135 10.29 7.09 0.37
C SER A 135 9.70 5.69 0.49
N ALA A 136 8.38 5.58 0.58
CA ALA A 136 7.70 4.30 0.71
C ALA A 136 7.88 3.41 -0.53
N LEU A 137 7.65 3.97 -1.72
CA LEU A 137 7.80 3.22 -2.97
C LEU A 137 9.24 2.80 -3.22
N SER A 138 10.23 3.64 -2.88
CA SER A 138 11.65 3.27 -3.00
C SER A 138 12.03 2.14 -2.06
N GLU A 139 11.57 2.15 -0.82
CA GLU A 139 11.85 1.09 0.16
C GLU A 139 11.21 -0.25 -0.23
N LEU A 140 9.98 -0.21 -0.75
CA LEU A 140 9.19 -1.41 -1.06
C LEU A 140 9.43 -1.95 -2.48
N SER A 141 10.03 -1.18 -3.38
CA SER A 141 10.24 -1.57 -4.79
C SER A 141 10.98 -2.89 -4.99
N PRO A 142 12.00 -3.27 -4.18
CA PRO A 142 12.66 -4.57 -4.35
C PRO A 142 11.72 -5.77 -4.16
N LEU A 143 10.62 -5.61 -3.43
CA LEU A 143 9.63 -6.65 -3.17
C LEU A 143 8.64 -6.84 -4.34
N MET A 144 8.63 -5.94 -5.31
CA MET A 144 7.84 -6.05 -6.54
C MET A 144 8.40 -7.10 -7.51
N LEU A 145 9.69 -7.41 -7.40
CA LEU A 145 10.34 -8.40 -8.25
C LEU A 145 9.97 -9.81 -7.77
N PRO A 146 9.59 -10.74 -8.67
CA PRO A 146 9.46 -12.13 -8.28
C PRO A 146 10.81 -12.58 -7.72
N SER A 147 10.78 -13.21 -6.55
CA SER A 147 11.99 -13.84 -5.99
C SER A 147 12.56 -14.73 -7.08
N SER A 148 13.74 -14.38 -7.61
CA SER A 148 14.47 -15.26 -8.51
C SER A 148 14.77 -16.52 -7.70
N GLY A 149 13.96 -17.56 -7.94
CA GLY A 149 14.05 -18.84 -7.26
C GLY A 149 15.46 -19.38 -7.44
N GLY A 150 16.29 -19.18 -6.42
CA GLY A 150 17.60 -19.83 -6.33
C GLY A 150 17.38 -21.33 -6.32
N LYS A 151 17.48 -21.98 -7.48
CA LYS A 151 17.68 -23.42 -7.55
C LYS A 151 19.00 -23.70 -6.82
N ARG A 152 18.91 -24.04 -5.53
CA ARG A 152 19.98 -24.69 -4.82
C ARG A 152 20.25 -26.00 -5.56
N LYS A 153 21.27 -26.01 -6.41
CA LYS A 153 21.86 -27.25 -6.94
C LYS A 153 22.39 -28.01 -5.74
N SER A 154 21.67 -29.05 -5.33
CA SER A 154 22.18 -30.02 -4.40
C SER A 154 23.34 -30.77 -5.09
N ASN A 155 24.57 -30.40 -4.77
CA ASN A 155 25.75 -31.15 -5.13
C ASN A 155 25.78 -32.43 -4.29
N ALA A 156 25.11 -33.47 -4.75
CA ALA A 156 25.27 -34.84 -4.23
C ALA A 156 26.66 -35.31 -4.63
N ARG A 157 27.62 -35.13 -3.75
CA ARG A 157 28.93 -35.76 -3.88
C ARG A 157 28.77 -37.29 -3.81
N ARG A 158 28.81 -37.95 -4.97
CA ARG A 158 28.95 -39.37 -5.15
C ARG A 158 30.31 -39.80 -4.60
N ARG A 159 30.35 -40.32 -3.36
CA ARG A 159 31.51 -41.04 -2.83
C ARG A 159 31.62 -42.37 -3.57
N ARG A 160 32.57 -42.48 -4.51
CA ARG A 160 33.04 -43.75 -5.06
C ARG A 160 33.85 -44.47 -3.98
N ARG A 161 33.33 -45.60 -3.47
CA ARG A 161 34.11 -46.61 -2.77
C ARG A 161 34.95 -47.33 -3.83
N LYS A 162 36.27 -47.33 -3.69
CA LYS A 162 37.19 -48.31 -4.30
C LYS A 162 37.36 -49.45 -3.34
N ARG A 163 37.21 -50.66 -3.86
CA ARG A 163 37.70 -51.89 -3.25
C ARG A 163 39.19 -52.01 -3.61
#